data_265772189727eff7b235da5be3a4d116
#
_entry.id   265772189727eff7b235da5be3a4d116
#
_cell.length_a   1.000
_cell.length_b   1.000
_cell.length_c   1.000
_cell.angle_alpha   90.00
_cell.angle_beta   90.00
_cell.angle_gamma   90.00
#
_symmetry.space_group_name_H-M   'P 1'
#
loop_
_entity.id
_entity.type
_entity.pdbx_description
1 polymer ?
#
loop_
_entity_poly.entity_id
_entity_poly.type
_entity_poly.pdbx_seq_one_letter_code
_entity_poly.pdbx_strand_id
1 'polypeptide(L)'
;MERWLFKTLLIVAYLACDYGNIAARVASLGLSPALLLYIGLYAFLTVAIFFAAAIPNFFGPLLFVALFCPASIYVQAVEWVTHNFVTYDIFITHFNSRESTSDAFILYGDALKLIIPINLLLAAGVLLPPGRARVPFMGWVASAAPLVALTLFSVILYN
;
A
#
# COMPACT_ATOMS: atom_id res chain seq x y z
N MET A 1 5.97 4.51 25.46
CA MET A 1 6.87 3.65 24.68
C MET A 1 6.14 2.46 24.08
N GLU A 2 5.30 1.77 24.83
CA GLU A 2 4.56 0.56 24.38
C GLU A 2 3.65 0.77 23.16
N ARG A 3 2.93 1.90 23.08
CA ARG A 3 2.02 2.17 21.96
C ARG A 3 2.74 2.34 20.61
N TRP A 4 3.92 2.95 20.60
CA TRP A 4 4.73 3.05 19.39
C TRP A 4 5.27 1.70 18.96
N LEU A 5 5.72 0.89 19.90
CA LEU A 5 6.19 -0.46 19.63
C LEU A 5 5.08 -1.31 19.01
N PHE A 6 3.85 -1.20 19.56
CA PHE A 6 2.70 -1.92 19.03
C PHE A 6 2.31 -1.47 17.60
N LYS A 7 2.28 -0.15 17.34
CA LYS A 7 2.07 0.39 15.98
C LYS A 7 3.13 -0.12 14.99
N THR A 8 4.39 -0.02 15.37
CA THR A 8 5.51 -0.50 14.56
C THR A 8 5.38 -1.98 14.27
N LEU A 9 5.01 -2.79 15.27
CA LEU A 9 4.77 -4.23 15.11
C LEU A 9 3.69 -4.53 14.07
N LEU A 10 2.56 -3.82 14.12
CA LEU A 10 1.47 -4.00 13.16
C LEU A 10 1.90 -3.62 11.74
N ILE A 11 2.63 -2.51 11.58
CA ILE A 11 3.13 -2.07 10.27
C ILE A 11 4.17 -3.06 9.73
N VAL A 12 5.09 -3.51 10.59
CA VAL A 12 6.09 -4.52 10.21
C VAL A 12 5.44 -5.85 9.85
N ALA A 13 4.41 -6.27 10.60
CA ALA A 13 3.63 -7.47 10.26
C ALA A 13 2.97 -7.35 8.88
N TYR A 14 2.37 -6.19 8.56
CA TYR A 14 1.82 -5.92 7.23
C TYR A 14 2.91 -6.05 6.14
N LEU A 15 4.05 -5.39 6.32
CA LEU A 15 5.16 -5.44 5.36
C LEU A 15 5.74 -6.87 5.23
N ALA A 16 5.78 -7.63 6.32
CA ALA A 16 6.25 -9.01 6.32
C ALA A 16 5.29 -9.96 5.56
N CYS A 17 3.98 -9.67 5.57
CA CYS A 17 3.03 -10.47 4.78
C CYS A 17 3.26 -10.34 3.26
N ASP A 18 3.85 -9.25 2.81
CA ASP A 18 4.19 -9.03 1.40
C ASP A 18 5.57 -9.55 0.99
N TYR A 19 6.33 -10.09 1.94
CA TYR A 19 7.72 -10.54 1.70
C TYR A 19 7.84 -11.56 0.56
N GLY A 20 6.90 -12.48 0.44
CA GLY A 20 6.89 -13.48 -0.63
C GLY A 20 6.81 -12.86 -2.03
N ASN A 21 5.93 -11.88 -2.20
CA ASN A 21 5.77 -11.12 -3.43
C ASN A 21 7.03 -10.32 -3.74
N ILE A 22 7.59 -9.63 -2.73
CA ILE A 22 8.81 -8.85 -2.89
C ILE A 22 9.96 -9.74 -3.35
N ALA A 23 10.17 -10.89 -2.71
CA ALA A 23 11.23 -11.83 -3.06
C ALA A 23 11.08 -12.36 -4.50
N ALA A 24 9.86 -12.71 -4.91
CA ALA A 24 9.56 -13.14 -6.27
C ALA A 24 9.84 -12.04 -7.29
N ARG A 25 9.48 -10.77 -6.97
CA ARG A 25 9.73 -9.61 -7.84
C ARG A 25 11.22 -9.31 -7.96
N VAL A 26 11.95 -9.31 -6.86
CA VAL A 26 13.41 -9.12 -6.87
C VAL A 26 14.08 -10.19 -7.73
N ALA A 27 13.65 -11.45 -7.61
CA ALA A 27 14.16 -12.53 -8.42
C ALA A 27 13.85 -12.36 -9.93
N SER A 28 12.63 -11.92 -10.27
CA SER A 28 12.20 -11.73 -11.67
C SER A 28 12.87 -10.53 -12.35
N LEU A 29 13.15 -9.46 -11.62
CA LEU A 29 13.75 -8.25 -12.17
C LEU A 29 15.27 -8.36 -12.36
N GLY A 30 15.93 -9.31 -11.67
CA GLY A 30 17.38 -9.48 -11.72
C GLY A 30 18.13 -8.20 -11.35
N LEU A 31 19.40 -8.10 -11.75
CA LEU A 31 20.20 -6.88 -11.56
C LEU A 31 19.94 -5.89 -12.70
N SER A 32 18.80 -5.23 -12.66
CA SER A 32 18.37 -4.27 -13.68
C SER A 32 18.08 -2.90 -13.07
N PRO A 33 18.05 -1.81 -13.88
CA PRO A 33 17.59 -0.49 -13.40
C PRO A 33 16.17 -0.53 -12.83
N ALA A 34 15.31 -1.42 -13.35
CA ALA A 34 13.95 -1.62 -12.85
C ALA A 34 13.94 -2.14 -11.40
N LEU A 35 14.91 -2.95 -11.00
CA LEU A 35 15.06 -3.39 -9.62
C LEU A 35 15.34 -2.20 -8.68
N LEU A 36 16.23 -1.29 -9.08
CA LEU A 36 16.53 -0.10 -8.27
C LEU A 36 15.32 0.79 -8.10
N LEU A 37 14.55 0.97 -9.18
CA LEU A 37 13.29 1.71 -9.13
C LEU A 37 12.28 1.04 -8.19
N TYR A 38 12.12 -0.27 -8.29
CA TYR A 38 11.22 -1.05 -7.45
C TYR A 38 11.58 -0.94 -5.97
N ILE A 39 12.85 -1.15 -5.62
CA ILE A 39 13.34 -1.02 -4.23
C ILE A 39 13.14 0.41 -3.73
N GLY A 40 13.45 1.42 -4.56
CA GLY A 40 13.26 2.83 -4.21
C GLY A 40 11.81 3.18 -3.93
N LEU A 41 10.88 2.73 -4.77
CA LEU A 41 9.44 2.93 -4.58
C LEU A 41 8.92 2.22 -3.32
N TYR A 42 9.38 0.99 -3.08
CA TYR A 42 8.97 0.24 -1.89
C TYR A 42 9.51 0.86 -0.61
N ALA A 43 10.76 1.32 -0.61
CA ALA A 43 11.35 2.06 0.50
C ALA A 43 10.59 3.38 0.75
N PHE A 44 10.28 4.12 -0.31
CA PHE A 44 9.49 5.35 -0.22
C PHE A 44 8.10 5.08 0.37
N LEU A 45 7.41 4.04 -0.09
CA LEU A 45 6.12 3.63 0.44
C LEU A 45 6.20 3.28 1.93
N THR A 46 7.21 2.51 2.31
CA THR A 46 7.45 2.14 3.72
C THR A 46 7.62 3.39 4.58
N VAL A 47 8.44 4.33 4.13
CA VAL A 47 8.65 5.62 4.82
C VAL A 47 7.32 6.39 4.91
N ALA A 48 6.54 6.45 3.83
CA ALA A 48 5.24 7.14 3.82
C ALA A 48 4.25 6.53 4.84
N ILE A 49 4.20 5.20 4.97
CA ILE A 49 3.37 4.53 5.97
C ILE A 49 3.79 4.92 7.40
N PHE A 50 5.10 4.90 7.70
CA PHE A 50 5.59 5.30 9.02
C PHE A 50 5.33 6.78 9.31
N PHE A 51 5.47 7.65 8.33
CA PHE A 51 5.13 9.06 8.46
C PHE A 51 3.63 9.25 8.72
N ALA A 52 2.76 8.59 7.96
CA ALA A 52 1.32 8.63 8.19
C ALA A 52 0.96 8.16 9.61
N ALA A 53 1.60 7.09 10.09
CA ALA A 53 1.43 6.58 11.44
C ALA A 53 1.94 7.55 12.52
N ALA A 54 2.87 8.45 12.20
CA ALA A 54 3.45 9.44 13.12
C ALA A 54 2.63 10.72 13.24
N ILE A 55 1.68 10.96 12.33
CA ILE A 55 0.84 12.18 12.35
C ILE A 55 -0.01 12.20 13.63
N PRO A 56 0.07 13.29 14.44
CA PRO A 56 -0.69 13.37 15.68
C PRO A 56 -2.20 13.63 15.47
N ASN A 57 -2.56 14.10 14.28
CA ASN A 57 -3.93 14.40 13.88
C ASN A 57 -4.61 13.14 13.36
N PHE A 58 -5.86 12.90 13.73
CA PHE A 58 -6.62 11.73 13.26
C PHE A 58 -6.97 11.80 11.75
N PHE A 59 -7.23 12.98 11.22
CA PHE A 59 -7.66 13.14 9.83
C PHE A 59 -6.59 12.76 8.80
N GLY A 60 -5.32 13.06 9.05
CA GLY A 60 -4.24 12.70 8.15
C GLY A 60 -4.07 11.19 7.98
N PRO A 61 -3.89 10.42 9.08
CA PRO A 61 -3.87 8.97 9.03
C PRO A 61 -5.13 8.35 8.42
N LEU A 62 -6.31 8.89 8.75
CA LEU A 62 -7.58 8.42 8.19
C LEU A 62 -7.64 8.61 6.67
N LEU A 63 -7.25 9.78 6.17
CA LEU A 63 -7.20 10.05 4.73
C LEU A 63 -6.21 9.13 4.03
N PHE A 64 -5.04 8.92 4.63
CA PHE A 64 -4.03 7.98 4.12
C PHE A 64 -4.62 6.57 4.00
N VAL A 65 -5.23 6.05 5.07
CA VAL A 65 -5.83 4.70 5.07
C VAL A 65 -6.98 4.60 4.07
N ALA A 66 -7.84 5.63 3.99
CA ALA A 66 -8.99 5.64 3.08
C ALA A 66 -8.58 5.62 1.59
N LEU A 67 -7.44 6.19 1.24
CA LEU A 67 -6.92 6.17 -0.12
C LEU A 67 -6.04 4.95 -0.39
N PHE A 68 -5.14 4.65 0.55
CA PHE A 68 -4.13 3.63 0.37
C PHE A 68 -4.69 2.20 0.48
N CYS A 69 -5.52 1.90 1.49
CA CYS A 69 -6.00 0.53 1.68
C CYS A 69 -6.85 0.01 0.50
N PRO A 70 -7.83 0.77 -0.05
CA PRO A 70 -8.55 0.32 -1.24
C PRO A 70 -7.64 0.09 -2.44
N ALA A 71 -6.68 1.00 -2.68
CA ALA A 71 -5.73 0.85 -3.77
C ALA A 71 -4.83 -0.38 -3.58
N SER A 72 -4.32 -0.60 -2.36
CA SER A 72 -3.51 -1.76 -2.00
C SER A 72 -4.30 -3.06 -2.15
N ILE A 73 -5.55 -3.11 -1.67
CA ILE A 73 -6.43 -4.28 -1.82
C ILE A 73 -6.64 -4.61 -3.30
N TYR A 74 -6.92 -3.59 -4.11
CA TYR A 74 -7.12 -3.78 -5.55
C TYR A 74 -5.86 -4.35 -6.22
N VAL A 75 -4.71 -3.72 -6.01
CA VAL A 75 -3.44 -4.15 -6.61
C VAL A 75 -3.10 -5.59 -6.19
N GLN A 76 -3.16 -5.89 -4.89
CA GLN A 76 -2.85 -7.22 -4.37
C GLN A 76 -3.83 -8.28 -4.89
N ALA A 77 -5.13 -7.96 -5.00
CA ALA A 77 -6.13 -8.89 -5.53
C ALA A 77 -5.88 -9.22 -7.01
N VAL A 78 -5.59 -8.20 -7.82
CA VAL A 78 -5.26 -8.40 -9.24
C VAL A 78 -3.97 -9.20 -9.39
N GLU A 79 -2.92 -8.86 -8.65
CA GLU A 79 -1.66 -9.61 -8.67
C GLU A 79 -1.84 -11.06 -8.24
N TRP A 80 -2.67 -11.33 -7.24
CA TRP A 80 -2.98 -12.69 -6.78
C TRP A 80 -3.59 -13.55 -7.87
N VAL A 81 -4.51 -12.99 -8.65
CA VAL A 81 -5.23 -13.72 -9.70
C VAL A 81 -4.43 -13.80 -11.01
N THR A 82 -3.79 -12.69 -11.39
CA THR A 82 -3.12 -12.60 -12.70
C THR A 82 -1.66 -13.02 -12.64
N HIS A 83 -1.05 -13.07 -11.46
CA HIS A 83 0.38 -13.24 -11.23
C HIS A 83 1.26 -12.20 -11.96
N ASN A 84 0.65 -11.10 -12.39
CA ASN A 84 1.30 -10.01 -13.13
C ASN A 84 1.14 -8.68 -12.41
N PHE A 85 2.01 -7.72 -12.75
CA PHE A 85 1.83 -6.34 -12.33
C PHE A 85 0.54 -5.75 -12.90
N VAL A 86 -0.12 -4.93 -12.11
CA VAL A 86 -1.25 -4.13 -12.59
C VAL A 86 -0.70 -3.07 -13.55
N THR A 87 -0.92 -3.28 -14.85
CA THR A 87 -0.62 -2.30 -15.89
C THR A 87 -1.81 -1.34 -16.05
N TYR A 88 -1.56 -0.21 -16.70
CA TYR A 88 -2.63 0.74 -17.04
C TYR A 88 -3.76 0.07 -17.84
N ASP A 89 -3.41 -0.79 -18.79
CA ASP A 89 -4.39 -1.50 -19.62
C ASP A 89 -5.27 -2.44 -18.80
N ILE A 90 -4.69 -3.18 -17.85
CA ILE A 90 -5.44 -4.03 -16.92
C ILE A 90 -6.39 -3.17 -16.08
N PHE A 91 -5.90 -2.04 -15.55
CA PHE A 91 -6.71 -1.13 -14.75
C PHE A 91 -7.89 -0.58 -15.55
N ILE A 92 -7.65 -0.05 -16.76
CA ILE A 92 -8.70 0.52 -17.62
C ILE A 92 -9.68 -0.57 -18.07
N THR A 93 -9.19 -1.77 -18.40
CA THR A 93 -10.06 -2.88 -18.78
C THR A 93 -11.01 -3.26 -17.65
N HIS A 94 -10.49 -3.40 -16.42
CA HIS A 94 -11.33 -3.69 -15.26
C HIS A 94 -12.32 -2.56 -14.95
N PHE A 95 -11.89 -1.31 -15.10
CA PHE A 95 -12.76 -0.15 -14.81
C PHE A 95 -13.87 0.01 -15.85
N ASN A 96 -13.60 -0.31 -17.11
CA ASN A 96 -14.55 -0.20 -18.21
C ASN A 96 -15.40 -1.48 -18.41
N SER A 97 -14.92 -2.64 -17.91
CA SER A 97 -15.72 -3.86 -17.97
C SER A 97 -16.90 -3.73 -17.02
N ARG A 98 -18.10 -3.63 -17.61
CA ARG A 98 -19.36 -3.73 -16.87
C ARG A 98 -19.71 -5.19 -16.49
N GLU A 99 -18.70 -6.05 -16.45
CA GLU A 99 -18.90 -7.42 -16.02
C GLU A 99 -19.50 -7.45 -14.63
N SER A 100 -20.43 -8.35 -14.43
CA SER A 100 -21.25 -8.33 -13.23
C SER A 100 -20.36 -8.38 -11.98
N THR A 101 -20.69 -7.54 -11.02
CA THR A 101 -19.99 -7.49 -9.73
C THR A 101 -19.92 -8.87 -9.07
N SER A 102 -20.87 -9.78 -9.41
CA SER A 102 -20.90 -11.18 -8.96
C SER A 102 -19.72 -11.99 -9.47
N ASP A 103 -19.32 -11.83 -10.74
CA ASP A 103 -18.23 -12.61 -11.34
C ASP A 103 -16.87 -12.17 -10.79
N ALA A 104 -16.72 -10.86 -10.54
CA ALA A 104 -15.55 -10.33 -9.85
C ALA A 104 -15.44 -10.88 -8.41
N PHE A 105 -16.53 -10.97 -7.67
CA PHE A 105 -16.52 -11.55 -6.32
C PHE A 105 -16.18 -13.04 -6.32
N ILE A 106 -16.61 -13.81 -7.33
CA ILE A 106 -16.26 -15.23 -7.47
C ILE A 106 -14.74 -15.32 -7.77
N LEU A 107 -14.24 -14.53 -8.70
CA LEU A 107 -12.85 -14.57 -9.14
C LEU A 107 -11.86 -14.13 -8.04
N TYR A 108 -12.18 -13.04 -7.34
CA TYR A 108 -11.29 -12.44 -6.34
C TYR A 108 -11.62 -12.84 -4.90
N GLY A 109 -12.70 -13.59 -4.66
CA GLY A 109 -13.24 -13.86 -3.33
C GLY A 109 -12.24 -14.52 -2.39
N ASP A 110 -11.47 -15.50 -2.86
CA ASP A 110 -10.47 -16.18 -2.01
C ASP A 110 -9.24 -15.29 -1.74
N ALA A 111 -8.83 -14.50 -2.72
CA ALA A 111 -7.78 -13.51 -2.53
C ALA A 111 -8.20 -12.45 -1.48
N LEU A 112 -9.41 -11.93 -1.59
CA LEU A 112 -9.93 -10.90 -0.67
C LEU A 112 -10.01 -11.37 0.78
N LYS A 113 -10.31 -12.65 1.04
CA LYS A 113 -10.34 -13.24 2.40
C LYS A 113 -8.99 -13.10 3.12
N LEU A 114 -7.88 -13.12 2.38
CA LEU A 114 -6.54 -12.95 2.94
C LEU A 114 -6.08 -11.48 2.91
N ILE A 115 -6.33 -10.79 1.82
CA ILE A 115 -5.84 -9.43 1.58
C ILE A 115 -6.52 -8.41 2.50
N ILE A 116 -7.82 -8.53 2.74
CA ILE A 116 -8.56 -7.60 3.62
C ILE A 116 -8.00 -7.62 5.05
N PRO A 117 -7.84 -8.78 5.73
CA PRO A 117 -7.23 -8.81 7.07
C PRO A 117 -5.83 -8.20 7.11
N ILE A 118 -5.00 -8.44 6.11
CA ILE A 118 -3.65 -7.87 6.02
C ILE A 118 -3.72 -6.33 5.95
N ASN A 119 -4.61 -5.77 5.13
CA ASN A 119 -4.80 -4.33 5.04
C ASN A 119 -5.46 -3.75 6.32
N LEU A 120 -6.25 -4.52 7.05
CA LEU A 120 -6.77 -4.11 8.37
C LEU A 120 -5.65 -4.00 9.42
N LEU A 121 -4.60 -4.84 9.36
CA LEU A 121 -3.42 -4.69 10.21
C LEU A 121 -2.71 -3.35 9.94
N LEU A 122 -2.55 -2.99 8.66
CA LEU A 122 -2.00 -1.69 8.29
C LEU A 122 -2.88 -0.54 8.80
N ALA A 123 -4.18 -0.61 8.54
CA ALA A 123 -5.13 0.41 8.99
C ALA A 123 -5.08 0.60 10.51
N ALA A 124 -5.08 -0.50 11.26
CA ALA A 124 -4.94 -0.46 12.72
C ALA A 124 -3.59 0.15 13.13
N GLY A 125 -2.48 -0.27 12.51
CA GLY A 125 -1.15 0.28 12.78
C GLY A 125 -1.07 1.79 12.52
N VAL A 126 -1.69 2.28 11.46
CA VAL A 126 -1.69 3.70 11.11
C VAL A 126 -2.66 4.51 11.97
N LEU A 127 -3.90 4.03 12.19
CA LEU A 127 -4.95 4.77 12.89
C LEU A 127 -4.82 4.77 14.42
N LEU A 128 -4.12 3.81 15.01
CA LEU A 128 -3.87 3.83 16.45
C LEU A 128 -3.24 5.17 16.85
N PRO A 129 -3.72 5.81 17.94
CA PRO A 129 -3.19 7.10 18.34
C PRO A 129 -1.70 7.02 18.60
N PRO A 130 -0.91 7.96 18.05
CA PRO A 130 0.53 7.99 18.27
C PRO A 130 0.81 8.23 19.73
N GLY A 131 1.83 7.56 20.28
CA GLY A 131 2.43 8.00 21.52
C GLY A 131 2.98 9.42 21.34
N ARG A 132 3.03 10.22 22.41
CA ARG A 132 3.37 11.66 22.42
C ARG A 132 4.71 12.04 21.75
N ALA A 133 4.88 11.80 20.48
CA ALA A 133 5.98 12.37 19.70
C ALA A 133 5.45 13.61 18.96
N ARG A 134 5.71 14.80 19.50
CA ARG A 134 5.44 16.08 18.83
C ARG A 134 6.51 16.29 17.75
N VAL A 135 6.19 15.99 16.51
CA VAL A 135 7.03 16.39 15.39
C VAL A 135 6.17 17.21 14.41
N PRO A 136 6.01 18.52 14.63
CA PRO A 136 5.07 19.35 13.86
C PRO A 136 5.43 19.45 12.36
N PHE A 137 6.69 19.39 12.00
CA PHE A 137 7.13 19.45 10.59
C PHE A 137 6.84 18.16 9.83
N MET A 138 6.94 17.01 10.46
CA MET A 138 6.64 15.72 9.85
C MET A 138 5.16 15.55 9.46
N GLY A 139 4.22 16.25 10.11
CA GLY A 139 2.80 16.19 9.77
C GLY A 139 2.49 16.67 8.35
N TRP A 140 3.15 17.74 7.90
CA TRP A 140 2.97 18.30 6.56
C TRP A 140 3.59 17.42 5.48
N VAL A 141 4.79 16.94 5.70
CA VAL A 141 5.49 16.04 4.75
C VAL A 141 4.71 14.73 4.58
N ALA A 142 4.17 14.19 5.67
CA ALA A 142 3.41 12.95 5.63
C ALA A 142 2.03 13.10 4.98
N SER A 143 1.38 14.25 5.05
CA SER A 143 0.13 14.50 4.31
C SER A 143 0.37 14.73 2.80
N ALA A 144 1.56 15.19 2.42
CA ALA A 144 1.95 15.36 1.02
C ALA A 144 2.50 14.07 0.38
N ALA A 145 3.08 13.16 1.17
CA ALA A 145 3.70 11.94 0.69
C ALA A 145 2.76 11.04 -0.17
N PRO A 146 1.49 10.79 0.21
CA PRO A 146 0.59 10.01 -0.63
C PRO A 146 0.23 10.71 -1.95
N LEU A 147 0.13 12.03 -1.95
CA LEU A 147 -0.13 12.80 -3.18
C LEU A 147 1.09 12.75 -4.11
N VAL A 148 2.30 12.88 -3.56
CA VAL A 148 3.55 12.74 -4.32
C VAL A 148 3.72 11.31 -4.83
N ALA A 149 3.39 10.29 -4.03
CA ALA A 149 3.43 8.90 -4.45
C ALA A 149 2.43 8.62 -5.59
N LEU A 150 1.20 9.11 -5.48
CA LEU A 150 0.19 8.97 -6.54
C LEU A 150 0.58 9.69 -7.82
N THR A 151 1.16 10.89 -7.74
CA THR A 151 1.64 11.63 -8.91
C THR A 151 2.83 10.96 -9.57
N LEU A 152 3.81 10.50 -8.80
CA LEU A 152 4.96 9.75 -9.34
C LEU A 152 4.50 8.41 -9.96
N PHE A 153 3.61 7.70 -9.30
CA PHE A 153 3.06 6.45 -9.83
C PHE A 153 2.28 6.69 -11.13
N SER A 154 1.48 7.76 -11.21
CA SER A 154 0.78 8.15 -12.44
C SER A 154 1.73 8.51 -13.57
N VAL A 155 2.82 9.22 -13.29
CA VAL A 155 3.84 9.59 -14.29
C VAL A 155 4.61 8.37 -14.81
N ILE A 156 4.91 7.41 -13.92
CA ILE A 156 5.63 6.17 -14.31
C ILE A 156 4.73 5.24 -15.12
N LEU A 157 3.42 5.22 -14.86
CA LEU A 157 2.48 4.41 -15.63
C LEU A 157 2.11 5.02 -16.98
N TYR A 158 2.32 6.32 -17.16
CA TYR A 158 1.95 7.04 -18.39
C TYR A 158 3.08 7.09 -19.44
N ASN A 159 4.30 6.72 -19.09
CA ASN A 159 5.46 6.57 -19.97
C ASN A 159 5.79 5.09 -20.19
#